data_e239e4dc32066053b65dac4eb37c4e87
#
_entry.id   e239e4dc32066053b65dac4eb37c4e87
#
_cell.length_a   1.000
_cell.length_b   1.000
_cell.length_c   1.000
_cell.angle_alpha   90.00
_cell.angle_beta   90.00
_cell.angle_gamma   90.00
#
_symmetry.space_group_name_H-M   'P 1'
#
loop_
_entity.id
_entity.type
_entity.pdbx_description
1 polymer ?
#
loop_
_entity_poly.entity_id
_entity_poly.type
_entity_poly.pdbx_seq_one_letter_code
_entity_poly.pdbx_strand_id
1 'polypeptide(L)'
;GAAAANAALAWLGGGALAVGGGGMAAGSAFLALAGPVGWTIAGLSIIASGLVFFRTKGDKERLENVYTRISNRDVKSYELAIVELSERIKRIDDETGKLETAIKEIEAFGTDYRQMTEEQQYKLGAYVNLMEASTMLLVNPILGLQPKFSEQDFDKLCASETEIFRHYFKAHKNMVISMANLLYKITLDDKDKKLLAKSLRKNKEFLFSVQMTKKEFGVEDLAMIERALKHRYKTQSY
;
A
#
# COMPACT_ATOMS: atom_id res chain seq x y z
N GLY A 1 18.29 5.13 -6.31
CA GLY A 1 18.23 6.56 -6.63
C GLY A 1 17.04 6.91 -7.51
N ALA A 2 16.82 8.21 -7.81
CA ALA A 2 15.68 8.70 -8.59
C ALA A 2 15.53 8.02 -9.97
N ALA A 3 16.65 7.71 -10.63
CA ALA A 3 16.65 7.01 -11.91
C ALA A 3 16.04 5.61 -11.83
N ALA A 4 16.31 4.86 -10.76
CA ALA A 4 15.73 3.53 -10.56
C ALA A 4 14.22 3.60 -10.25
N ALA A 5 13.78 4.60 -9.48
CA ALA A 5 12.36 4.85 -9.20
C ALA A 5 11.60 5.24 -10.49
N ASN A 6 12.18 6.10 -11.32
CA ASN A 6 11.60 6.50 -12.59
C ASN A 6 11.51 5.32 -13.58
N ALA A 7 12.53 4.45 -13.61
CA ALA A 7 12.51 3.24 -14.42
C ALA A 7 11.42 2.25 -13.95
N ALA A 8 11.27 2.08 -12.64
CA ALA A 8 10.22 1.24 -12.08
C ALA A 8 8.81 1.79 -12.37
N LEU A 9 8.61 3.11 -12.28
CA LEU A 9 7.35 3.77 -12.63
C LEU A 9 7.03 3.62 -14.13
N ALA A 10 8.02 3.78 -15.00
CA ALA A 10 7.84 3.59 -16.43
C ALA A 10 7.49 2.14 -16.79
N TRP A 11 8.09 1.17 -16.09
CA TRP A 11 7.79 -0.25 -16.27
C TRP A 11 6.38 -0.60 -15.79
N LEU A 12 5.97 -0.11 -14.60
CA LEU A 12 4.60 -0.27 -14.07
C LEU A 12 3.54 0.37 -14.97
N GLY A 13 3.89 1.47 -15.66
CA GLY A 13 3.01 2.12 -16.64
C GLY A 13 2.91 1.39 -17.99
N GLY A 14 3.48 0.17 -18.10
CA GLY A 14 3.39 -0.65 -19.31
C GLY A 14 4.48 -0.36 -20.34
N GLY A 15 5.63 0.23 -19.92
CA GLY A 15 6.68 0.70 -20.80
C GLY A 15 7.26 -0.36 -21.74
N ALA A 16 7.39 -1.61 -21.32
CA ALA A 16 7.95 -2.68 -22.14
C ALA A 16 6.90 -3.61 -22.78
N LEU A 17 5.66 -3.59 -22.30
CA LEU A 17 4.63 -4.57 -22.66
C LEU A 17 3.38 -3.95 -23.30
N ALA A 18 3.18 -2.65 -23.26
CA ALA A 18 2.01 -2.00 -23.80
C ALA A 18 2.35 -1.17 -25.06
N VAL A 19 1.81 -1.59 -26.18
CA VAL A 19 1.70 -0.76 -27.36
C VAL A 19 0.75 0.41 -27.05
N GLY A 20 1.30 1.52 -26.54
CA GLY A 20 0.53 2.67 -26.06
C GLY A 20 0.68 2.96 -24.55
N GLY A 21 1.65 2.33 -23.88
CA GLY A 21 1.92 2.55 -22.47
C GLY A 21 2.16 4.01 -22.10
N GLY A 22 1.45 4.49 -21.07
CA GLY A 22 1.54 5.87 -20.59
C GLY A 22 2.85 6.21 -19.85
N GLY A 23 3.85 5.30 -19.86
CA GLY A 23 5.15 5.51 -19.22
C GLY A 23 5.02 5.83 -17.72
N MET A 24 5.82 6.80 -17.24
CA MET A 24 5.83 7.23 -15.83
C MET A 24 4.48 7.77 -15.36
N ALA A 25 3.72 8.45 -16.23
CA ALA A 25 2.41 9.02 -15.86
C ALA A 25 1.38 7.94 -15.56
N ALA A 26 1.32 6.89 -16.39
CA ALA A 26 0.43 5.74 -16.15
C ALA A 26 0.88 4.91 -14.94
N GLY A 27 2.19 4.73 -14.73
CA GLY A 27 2.76 4.10 -13.54
C GLY A 27 2.41 4.84 -12.26
N SER A 28 2.50 6.16 -12.28
CA SER A 28 2.11 7.02 -11.14
C SER A 28 0.60 6.96 -10.88
N ALA A 29 -0.24 6.96 -11.93
CA ALA A 29 -1.67 6.81 -11.83
C ALA A 29 -2.07 5.42 -11.29
N PHE A 30 -1.41 4.36 -11.76
CA PHE A 30 -1.61 3.00 -11.25
C PHE A 30 -1.27 2.90 -9.75
N LEU A 31 -0.13 3.48 -9.34
CA LEU A 31 0.27 3.51 -7.93
C LEU A 31 -0.68 4.35 -7.06
N ALA A 32 -1.24 5.43 -7.60
CA ALA A 32 -2.26 6.22 -6.91
C ALA A 32 -3.57 5.43 -6.72
N LEU A 33 -3.95 4.61 -7.73
CA LEU A 33 -5.11 3.72 -7.65
C LEU A 33 -4.88 2.52 -6.73
N ALA A 34 -3.62 2.09 -6.56
CA ALA A 34 -3.25 1.01 -5.64
C ALA A 34 -3.41 1.39 -4.14
N GLY A 35 -3.93 2.58 -3.86
CA GLY A 35 -4.21 3.05 -2.51
C GLY A 35 -2.95 3.51 -1.75
N PRO A 36 -2.96 3.44 -0.40
CA PRO A 36 -1.89 4.01 0.45
C PRO A 36 -0.48 3.49 0.16
N VAL A 37 -0.35 2.31 -0.44
CA VAL A 37 0.95 1.72 -0.83
C VAL A 37 1.52 2.40 -2.08
N GLY A 38 0.67 2.69 -3.05
CA GLY A 38 1.05 3.47 -4.24
C GLY A 38 1.55 4.88 -3.87
N TRP A 39 0.99 5.42 -2.81
CA TRP A 39 1.36 6.72 -2.26
C TRP A 39 2.78 6.78 -1.72
N THR A 40 3.27 5.75 -1.04
CA THR A 40 4.64 5.72 -0.51
C THR A 40 5.68 5.73 -1.62
N ILE A 41 5.46 5.06 -2.73
CA ILE A 41 6.38 5.08 -3.89
C ILE A 41 6.27 6.41 -4.66
N ALA A 42 5.06 6.86 -4.97
CA ALA A 42 4.83 8.15 -5.61
C ALA A 42 5.28 9.30 -4.69
N GLY A 43 5.00 9.20 -3.38
CA GLY A 43 5.42 10.15 -2.36
C GLY A 43 6.94 10.33 -2.31
N LEU A 44 7.74 9.28 -2.44
CA LEU A 44 9.20 9.38 -2.45
C LEU A 44 9.74 10.12 -3.69
N SER A 45 9.15 9.95 -4.87
CA SER A 45 9.53 10.68 -6.07
C SER A 45 9.10 12.16 -6.00
N ILE A 46 7.93 12.44 -5.43
CA ILE A 46 7.39 13.78 -5.17
C ILE A 46 8.25 14.51 -4.13
N ILE A 47 8.69 13.82 -3.12
CA ILE A 47 9.51 14.31 -2.00
C ILE A 47 10.93 14.67 -2.46
N ALA A 48 11.54 13.89 -3.34
CA ALA A 48 12.85 14.19 -3.91
C ALA A 48 12.87 15.56 -4.64
N SER A 49 11.77 15.98 -5.25
CA SER A 49 11.62 17.31 -5.85
C SER A 49 11.57 18.44 -4.82
N GLY A 50 11.13 18.17 -3.59
CA GLY A 50 11.06 19.14 -2.50
C GLY A 50 12.43 19.53 -1.92
N LEU A 51 13.47 18.70 -2.09
CA LEU A 51 14.83 18.95 -1.58
C LEU A 51 15.53 20.14 -2.24
N VAL A 52 15.12 20.50 -3.44
CA VAL A 52 15.71 21.63 -4.22
C VAL A 52 15.49 22.99 -3.51
N PHE A 53 14.54 23.09 -2.59
CA PHE A 53 14.13 24.34 -1.96
C PHE A 53 14.85 24.68 -0.65
N PHE A 54 15.79 23.85 -0.18
CA PHE A 54 16.53 24.11 1.05
C PHE A 54 17.88 24.71 0.75
N ARG A 55 18.14 25.90 1.33
CA ARG A 55 19.38 26.67 1.11
C ARG A 55 20.55 26.18 1.94
N THR A 56 20.29 25.59 3.11
CA THR A 56 21.36 25.11 4.02
C THR A 56 21.61 23.63 3.79
N LYS A 57 22.89 23.26 3.65
CA LYS A 57 23.33 21.87 3.45
C LYS A 57 22.82 20.96 4.58
N GLY A 58 22.88 21.39 5.82
CA GLY A 58 22.46 20.60 6.97
C GLY A 58 20.95 20.33 7.03
N ASP A 59 20.09 21.28 6.61
CA ASP A 59 18.64 21.05 6.54
C ASP A 59 18.27 20.09 5.42
N LYS A 60 19.01 20.16 4.31
CA LYS A 60 18.84 19.23 3.18
C LYS A 60 19.20 17.80 3.58
N GLU A 61 20.39 17.60 4.16
CA GLU A 61 20.87 16.29 4.63
C GLU A 61 19.93 15.69 5.68
N ARG A 62 19.41 16.53 6.59
CA ARG A 62 18.46 16.09 7.61
C ARG A 62 17.14 15.61 7.01
N LEU A 63 16.60 16.33 6.06
CA LEU A 63 15.39 15.94 5.36
C LEU A 63 15.60 14.70 4.48
N GLU A 64 16.75 14.58 3.82
CA GLU A 64 17.17 13.37 3.09
C GLU A 64 17.20 12.15 4.00
N ASN A 65 17.70 12.30 5.24
CA ASN A 65 17.68 11.23 6.24
C ASN A 65 16.27 10.80 6.63
N VAL A 66 15.32 11.74 6.76
CA VAL A 66 13.91 11.38 7.00
C VAL A 66 13.37 10.53 5.85
N TYR A 67 13.60 10.95 4.63
CA TYR A 67 13.15 10.23 3.44
C TYR A 67 13.83 8.87 3.26
N THR A 68 15.11 8.78 3.58
CA THR A 68 15.84 7.51 3.55
C THR A 68 15.26 6.52 4.55
N ARG A 69 14.89 6.97 5.75
CA ARG A 69 14.22 6.10 6.75
C ARG A 69 12.86 5.60 6.24
N ILE A 70 12.07 6.46 5.61
CA ILE A 70 10.79 6.08 5.00
C ILE A 70 11.04 5.05 3.88
N SER A 71 11.97 5.34 2.97
CA SER A 71 12.31 4.46 1.85
C SER A 71 12.79 3.08 2.31
N ASN A 72 13.71 3.03 3.28
CA ASN A 72 14.23 1.77 3.81
C ASN A 72 13.16 0.92 4.48
N ARG A 73 12.19 1.56 5.17
CA ARG A 73 11.03 0.84 5.72
C ARG A 73 10.17 0.23 4.60
N ASP A 74 9.91 0.99 3.56
CA ASP A 74 9.02 0.56 2.47
C ASP A 74 9.68 -0.51 1.59
N VAL A 75 10.99 -0.41 1.34
CA VAL A 75 11.76 -1.47 0.65
C VAL A 75 11.59 -2.81 1.35
N LYS A 76 11.72 -2.87 2.68
CA LYS A 76 11.49 -4.11 3.44
C LYS A 76 10.08 -4.67 3.29
N SER A 77 9.07 -3.80 3.18
CA SER A 77 7.68 -4.24 2.93
C SER A 77 7.51 -4.83 1.52
N TYR A 78 8.17 -4.25 0.53
CA TYR A 78 8.15 -4.77 -0.84
C TYR A 78 8.96 -6.06 -0.99
N GLU A 79 10.09 -6.19 -0.32
CA GLU A 79 10.85 -7.44 -0.27
C GLU A 79 9.98 -8.57 0.29
N LEU A 80 9.24 -8.31 1.39
CA LEU A 80 8.28 -9.29 1.92
C LEU A 80 7.17 -9.61 0.91
N ALA A 81 6.62 -8.62 0.24
CA ALA A 81 5.59 -8.83 -0.78
C ALA A 81 6.09 -9.65 -1.97
N ILE A 82 7.34 -9.45 -2.41
CA ILE A 82 7.96 -10.21 -3.49
C ILE A 82 8.12 -11.68 -3.09
N VAL A 83 8.58 -11.95 -1.87
CA VAL A 83 8.70 -13.33 -1.36
C VAL A 83 7.32 -13.98 -1.31
N GLU A 84 6.32 -13.33 -0.75
CA GLU A 84 4.96 -13.85 -0.67
C GLU A 84 4.35 -14.12 -2.06
N LEU A 85 4.52 -13.19 -3.00
CA LEU A 85 4.05 -13.37 -4.38
C LEU A 85 4.76 -14.54 -5.08
N SER A 86 6.07 -14.68 -4.90
CA SER A 86 6.84 -15.76 -5.50
C SER A 86 6.36 -17.14 -5.00
N GLU A 87 6.07 -17.25 -3.70
CA GLU A 87 5.52 -18.49 -3.14
C GLU A 87 4.07 -18.75 -3.60
N ARG A 88 3.25 -17.69 -3.72
CA ARG A 88 1.89 -17.83 -4.26
C ARG A 88 1.89 -18.29 -5.71
N ILE A 89 2.77 -17.76 -6.56
CA ILE A 89 2.89 -18.18 -7.97
C ILE A 89 3.21 -19.66 -8.05
N LYS A 90 4.21 -20.15 -7.31
CA LYS A 90 4.56 -21.58 -7.29
C LYS A 90 3.38 -22.45 -6.87
N ARG A 91 2.65 -22.06 -5.83
CA ARG A 91 1.49 -22.80 -5.35
C ARG A 91 0.35 -22.79 -6.38
N ILE A 92 0.09 -21.67 -7.04
CA ILE A 92 -0.92 -21.57 -8.10
C ILE A 92 -0.55 -22.50 -9.26
N ASP A 93 0.72 -22.54 -9.67
CA ASP A 93 1.18 -23.42 -10.74
C ASP A 93 0.98 -24.90 -10.35
N ASP A 94 1.38 -25.30 -9.13
CA ASP A 94 1.18 -26.66 -8.63
C ASP A 94 -0.30 -27.04 -8.54
N GLU A 95 -1.16 -26.13 -8.05
CA GLU A 95 -2.58 -26.39 -7.89
C GLU A 95 -3.33 -26.38 -9.23
N THR A 96 -2.87 -25.59 -10.20
CA THR A 96 -3.39 -25.61 -11.58
C THR A 96 -3.21 -26.99 -12.19
N GLY A 97 -2.04 -27.62 -12.09
CA GLY A 97 -1.81 -28.97 -12.58
C GLY A 97 -2.68 -30.02 -11.91
N LYS A 98 -2.94 -29.89 -10.61
CA LYS A 98 -3.87 -30.76 -9.88
C LYS A 98 -5.31 -30.57 -10.33
N LEU A 99 -5.75 -29.33 -10.55
CA LEU A 99 -7.09 -29.01 -11.02
C LEU A 99 -7.32 -29.50 -12.46
N GLU A 100 -6.33 -29.37 -13.36
CA GLU A 100 -6.40 -29.91 -14.70
C GLU A 100 -6.57 -31.43 -14.70
N THR A 101 -5.87 -32.11 -13.80
CA THR A 101 -6.02 -33.56 -13.59
C THR A 101 -7.38 -33.90 -13.03
N ALA A 102 -7.86 -33.12 -12.04
CA ALA A 102 -9.19 -33.28 -11.46
C ALA A 102 -10.32 -33.12 -12.49
N ILE A 103 -10.22 -32.11 -13.36
CA ILE A 103 -11.22 -31.87 -14.42
C ILE A 103 -11.33 -33.10 -15.33
N LYS A 104 -10.20 -33.65 -15.79
CA LYS A 104 -10.19 -34.84 -16.65
C LYS A 104 -10.80 -36.06 -15.94
N GLU A 105 -10.60 -36.20 -14.64
CA GLU A 105 -11.17 -37.30 -13.86
C GLU A 105 -12.69 -37.10 -13.66
N ILE A 106 -13.13 -35.88 -13.36
CA ILE A 106 -14.55 -35.54 -13.13
C ILE A 106 -15.37 -35.70 -14.40
N GLU A 107 -14.83 -35.42 -15.58
CA GLU A 107 -15.50 -35.62 -16.85
C GLU A 107 -16.04 -37.04 -17.03
N ALA A 108 -15.38 -38.02 -16.41
CA ALA A 108 -15.83 -39.43 -16.44
C ALA A 108 -16.94 -39.74 -15.44
N PHE A 109 -17.26 -38.85 -14.48
CA PHE A 109 -18.28 -39.13 -13.44
C PHE A 109 -19.72 -38.87 -13.94
N GLY A 110 -19.90 -38.19 -15.07
CA GLY A 110 -21.19 -37.72 -15.55
C GLY A 110 -21.68 -36.46 -14.82
N THR A 111 -22.91 -36.04 -15.14
CA THR A 111 -23.47 -34.78 -14.62
C THR A 111 -24.50 -34.96 -13.51
N ASP A 112 -24.95 -36.20 -13.24
CA ASP A 112 -25.94 -36.48 -12.19
C ASP A 112 -25.26 -37.00 -10.94
N TYR A 113 -25.14 -36.12 -9.94
CA TYR A 113 -24.54 -36.46 -8.64
C TYR A 113 -25.15 -37.69 -7.95
N ARG A 114 -26.45 -37.95 -8.16
CA ARG A 114 -27.16 -39.06 -7.55
C ARG A 114 -26.79 -40.42 -8.15
N GLN A 115 -26.24 -40.42 -9.34
CA GLN A 115 -25.76 -41.61 -10.02
C GLN A 115 -24.27 -41.90 -9.78
N MET A 116 -23.58 -40.95 -9.15
CA MET A 116 -22.18 -41.13 -8.79
C MET A 116 -22.02 -42.12 -7.64
N THR A 117 -20.96 -42.93 -7.69
CA THR A 117 -20.54 -43.77 -6.56
C THR A 117 -20.10 -42.91 -5.37
N GLU A 118 -20.10 -43.47 -4.17
CA GLU A 118 -19.61 -42.75 -2.98
C GLU A 118 -18.17 -42.25 -3.14
N GLU A 119 -17.32 -43.04 -3.79
CA GLU A 119 -15.94 -42.65 -4.09
C GLU A 119 -15.89 -41.42 -5.03
N GLN A 120 -16.72 -41.41 -6.07
CA GLN A 120 -16.80 -40.27 -7.00
C GLN A 120 -17.34 -39.03 -6.31
N GLN A 121 -18.34 -39.15 -5.46
CA GLN A 121 -18.88 -38.04 -4.67
C GLN A 121 -17.83 -37.47 -3.70
N TYR A 122 -17.05 -38.33 -3.05
CA TYR A 122 -15.98 -37.91 -2.17
C TYR A 122 -14.86 -37.18 -2.94
N LYS A 123 -14.43 -37.70 -4.09
CA LYS A 123 -13.45 -37.06 -4.95
C LYS A 123 -13.93 -35.71 -5.46
N LEU A 124 -15.18 -35.61 -5.91
CA LEU A 124 -15.76 -34.36 -6.34
C LEU A 124 -15.73 -33.30 -5.22
N GLY A 125 -16.10 -33.67 -3.99
CA GLY A 125 -16.01 -32.80 -2.84
C GLY A 125 -14.58 -32.32 -2.55
N ALA A 126 -13.60 -33.23 -2.64
CA ALA A 126 -12.18 -32.90 -2.46
C ALA A 126 -11.68 -31.90 -3.53
N TYR A 127 -12.12 -32.04 -4.79
CA TYR A 127 -11.76 -31.13 -5.86
C TYR A 127 -12.42 -29.77 -5.76
N VAL A 128 -13.66 -29.69 -5.27
CA VAL A 128 -14.30 -28.41 -4.94
C VAL A 128 -13.53 -27.67 -3.86
N ASN A 129 -13.12 -28.34 -2.79
CA ASN A 129 -12.31 -27.75 -1.74
C ASN A 129 -10.93 -27.29 -2.28
N LEU A 130 -10.32 -28.04 -3.18
CA LEU A 130 -9.06 -27.63 -3.84
C LEU A 130 -9.26 -26.35 -4.65
N MET A 131 -10.34 -26.28 -5.43
CA MET A 131 -10.68 -25.09 -6.23
C MET A 131 -10.90 -23.85 -5.33
N GLU A 132 -11.63 -24.01 -4.23
CA GLU A 132 -11.84 -22.93 -3.26
C GLU A 132 -10.53 -22.45 -2.64
N ALA A 133 -9.66 -23.37 -2.21
CA ALA A 133 -8.37 -23.05 -1.63
C ALA A 133 -7.47 -22.33 -2.64
N SER A 134 -7.44 -22.77 -3.91
CA SER A 134 -6.68 -22.14 -4.99
C SER A 134 -7.20 -20.73 -5.29
N THR A 135 -8.52 -20.54 -5.28
CA THR A 135 -9.13 -19.22 -5.47
C THR A 135 -8.74 -18.26 -4.35
N MET A 136 -8.64 -18.73 -3.10
CA MET A 136 -8.22 -17.90 -1.98
C MET A 136 -6.78 -17.38 -2.14
N LEU A 137 -5.89 -18.10 -2.82
CA LEU A 137 -4.54 -17.60 -3.13
C LEU A 137 -4.55 -16.37 -4.03
N LEU A 138 -5.55 -16.26 -4.91
CA LEU A 138 -5.70 -15.13 -5.84
C LEU A 138 -6.31 -13.89 -5.15
N VAL A 139 -7.26 -14.08 -4.23
CA VAL A 139 -8.06 -12.98 -3.65
C VAL A 139 -7.52 -12.49 -2.31
N ASN A 140 -6.76 -13.29 -1.59
CA ASN A 140 -6.21 -12.87 -0.30
C ASN A 140 -5.23 -11.71 -0.45
N PRO A 141 -5.34 -10.67 0.40
CA PRO A 141 -4.44 -9.52 0.36
C PRO A 141 -2.97 -9.94 0.60
N ILE A 142 -2.06 -9.25 -0.09
CA ILE A 142 -0.62 -9.43 0.10
C ILE A 142 -0.16 -8.62 1.29
N LEU A 143 0.43 -9.26 2.30
CA LEU A 143 0.77 -8.63 3.59
C LEU A 143 1.72 -7.44 3.43
N GLY A 144 2.76 -7.57 2.59
CA GLY A 144 3.73 -6.50 2.34
C GLY A 144 3.12 -5.26 1.67
N LEU A 145 1.98 -5.42 0.98
CA LEU A 145 1.28 -4.35 0.27
C LEU A 145 0.11 -3.75 1.06
N GLN A 146 -0.19 -4.26 2.25
CA GLN A 146 -1.27 -3.71 3.06
C GLN A 146 -0.94 -2.30 3.55
N PRO A 147 -1.95 -1.40 3.61
CA PRO A 147 -1.76 -0.07 4.19
C PRO A 147 -1.33 -0.19 5.66
N LYS A 148 -0.37 0.63 6.06
CA LYS A 148 0.11 0.68 7.45
C LYS A 148 -0.92 1.34 8.39
N PHE A 149 -1.74 2.22 7.81
CA PHE A 149 -2.87 2.86 8.45
C PHE A 149 -4.05 2.81 7.48
N SER A 150 -5.04 1.98 7.77
CA SER A 150 -6.21 1.72 6.93
C SER A 150 -7.36 2.68 7.21
N GLU A 151 -8.42 2.64 6.39
CA GLU A 151 -9.68 3.33 6.69
C GLU A 151 -10.31 2.81 7.98
N GLN A 152 -10.23 1.52 8.26
CA GLN A 152 -10.71 0.94 9.51
C GLN A 152 -9.95 1.48 10.73
N ASP A 153 -8.63 1.72 10.60
CA ASP A 153 -7.85 2.35 11.67
C ASP A 153 -8.27 3.80 11.88
N PHE A 154 -8.58 4.50 10.80
CA PHE A 154 -9.12 5.86 10.84
C PHE A 154 -10.50 5.90 11.53
N ASP A 155 -11.39 4.97 11.23
CA ASP A 155 -12.72 4.91 11.85
C ASP A 155 -12.61 4.60 13.35
N LYS A 156 -11.73 3.67 13.75
CA LYS A 156 -11.43 3.39 15.16
C LYS A 156 -10.87 4.60 15.89
N LEU A 157 -9.94 5.34 15.24
CA LEU A 157 -9.43 6.60 15.77
C LEU A 157 -10.56 7.59 16.02
N CYS A 158 -11.40 7.83 15.02
CA CYS A 158 -12.52 8.76 15.13
C CYS A 158 -13.51 8.35 16.22
N ALA A 159 -13.76 7.05 16.41
CA ALA A 159 -14.66 6.56 17.45
C ALA A 159 -14.12 6.79 18.87
N SER A 160 -12.80 6.74 19.04
CA SER A 160 -12.13 6.89 20.35
C SER A 160 -11.84 8.33 20.74
N GLU A 161 -11.90 9.28 19.80
CA GLU A 161 -11.49 10.67 20.02
C GLU A 161 -12.63 11.56 20.53
N THR A 162 -12.24 12.64 21.23
CA THR A 162 -13.18 13.70 21.63
C THR A 162 -13.77 14.40 20.42
N GLU A 163 -14.90 15.06 20.58
CA GLU A 163 -15.64 15.68 19.49
C GLU A 163 -14.78 16.66 18.66
N ILE A 164 -13.95 17.47 19.32
CA ILE A 164 -13.07 18.44 18.67
C ILE A 164 -12.06 17.74 17.74
N PHE A 165 -11.36 16.72 18.24
CA PHE A 165 -10.39 15.98 17.43
C PHE A 165 -11.05 15.14 16.35
N ARG A 166 -12.20 14.55 16.66
CA ARG A 166 -13.01 13.82 15.68
C ARG A 166 -13.43 14.71 14.51
N HIS A 167 -13.87 15.93 14.80
CA HIS A 167 -14.23 16.89 13.74
C HIS A 167 -13.01 17.21 12.85
N TYR A 168 -11.87 17.50 13.45
CA TYR A 168 -10.63 17.74 12.73
C TYR A 168 -10.25 16.54 11.82
N PHE A 169 -10.22 15.33 12.38
CA PHE A 169 -9.85 14.13 11.63
C PHE A 169 -10.80 13.87 10.45
N LYS A 170 -12.10 14.00 10.65
CA LYS A 170 -13.09 13.85 9.58
C LYS A 170 -12.92 14.88 8.47
N ALA A 171 -12.66 16.14 8.82
CA ALA A 171 -12.43 17.20 7.85
C ALA A 171 -11.15 16.96 7.00
N HIS A 172 -10.15 16.26 7.56
CA HIS A 172 -8.86 16.04 6.90
C HIS A 172 -8.54 14.54 6.64
N LYS A 173 -9.57 13.72 6.41
CA LYS A 173 -9.45 12.25 6.30
C LYS A 173 -8.32 11.83 5.36
N ASN A 174 -8.29 12.37 4.14
CA ASN A 174 -7.31 11.99 3.13
C ASN A 174 -5.88 12.31 3.57
N MET A 175 -5.67 13.48 4.15
CA MET A 175 -4.38 13.90 4.68
C MET A 175 -3.95 12.98 5.84
N VAL A 176 -4.84 12.68 6.77
CA VAL A 176 -4.55 11.84 7.93
C VAL A 176 -4.14 10.43 7.50
N ILE A 177 -4.93 9.78 6.62
CA ILE A 177 -4.61 8.43 6.15
C ILE A 177 -3.29 8.42 5.37
N SER A 178 -3.10 9.36 4.44
CA SER A 178 -1.88 9.43 3.62
C SER A 178 -0.63 9.66 4.47
N MET A 179 -0.68 10.66 5.36
CA MET A 179 0.46 10.99 6.20
C MET A 179 0.74 9.95 7.29
N ALA A 180 -0.30 9.31 7.84
CA ALA A 180 -0.10 8.21 8.79
C ALA A 180 0.58 7.01 8.12
N ASN A 181 0.24 6.67 6.88
CA ASN A 181 0.96 5.66 6.11
C ASN A 181 2.41 6.08 5.85
N LEU A 182 2.65 7.33 5.44
CA LEU A 182 3.99 7.86 5.17
C LEU A 182 4.87 7.83 6.43
N LEU A 183 4.33 8.21 7.58
CA LEU A 183 5.10 8.36 8.83
C LEU A 183 5.00 7.16 9.78
N TYR A 184 4.35 6.07 9.37
CA TYR A 184 4.27 4.85 10.18
C TYR A 184 5.66 4.35 10.60
N LYS A 185 5.89 4.19 11.91
CA LYS A 185 7.19 3.81 12.51
C LYS A 185 8.37 4.74 12.17
N ILE A 186 8.08 5.99 11.79
CA ILE A 186 9.10 7.03 11.58
C ILE A 186 9.00 8.03 12.72
N THR A 187 10.05 8.14 13.51
CA THR A 187 10.15 9.14 14.58
C THR A 187 10.72 10.44 14.01
N LEU A 188 10.06 11.54 14.27
CA LEU A 188 10.46 12.88 13.87
C LEU A 188 10.67 13.74 15.12
N ASP A 189 11.77 14.47 15.20
CA ASP A 189 11.89 15.56 16.16
C ASP A 189 11.24 16.86 15.62
N ASP A 190 11.20 17.90 16.43
CA ASP A 190 10.54 19.16 16.08
C ASP A 190 11.19 19.85 14.87
N LYS A 191 12.50 19.67 14.67
CA LYS A 191 13.20 20.21 13.50
C LYS A 191 12.85 19.42 12.25
N ASP A 192 12.79 18.09 12.33
CA ASP A 192 12.35 17.21 11.25
C ASP A 192 10.94 17.55 10.81
N LYS A 193 9.99 17.75 11.77
CA LYS A 193 8.60 18.14 11.47
C LYS A 193 8.54 19.46 10.73
N LYS A 194 9.27 20.48 11.18
CA LYS A 194 9.31 21.79 10.51
C LYS A 194 9.86 21.69 9.08
N LEU A 195 10.91 20.91 8.87
CA LEU A 195 11.51 20.71 7.56
C LEU A 195 10.57 19.93 6.62
N LEU A 196 9.99 18.86 7.14
CA LEU A 196 9.03 18.05 6.39
C LEU A 196 7.78 18.85 6.00
N ALA A 197 7.17 19.55 6.95
CA ALA A 197 6.01 20.40 6.67
C ALA A 197 6.33 21.47 5.62
N LYS A 198 7.52 22.12 5.73
CA LYS A 198 7.98 23.11 4.75
C LYS A 198 8.18 22.51 3.35
N SER A 199 8.66 21.27 3.28
CA SER A 199 8.83 20.55 2.00
C SER A 199 7.48 20.22 1.38
N LEU A 200 6.59 19.59 2.14
CA LEU A 200 5.27 19.18 1.67
C LEU A 200 4.37 20.36 1.26
N ARG A 201 4.44 21.49 1.97
CA ARG A 201 3.73 22.73 1.59
C ARG A 201 4.14 23.31 0.24
N LYS A 202 5.30 22.94 -0.28
CA LYS A 202 5.78 23.38 -1.61
C LYS A 202 5.43 22.36 -2.71
N ASN A 203 4.99 21.20 -2.32
CA ASN A 203 4.62 20.14 -3.26
C ASN A 203 3.14 20.25 -3.63
N LYS A 204 2.86 20.74 -4.84
CA LYS A 204 1.49 20.94 -5.33
C LYS A 204 0.73 19.62 -5.52
N GLU A 205 1.42 18.57 -5.96
CA GLU A 205 0.81 17.26 -6.20
C GLU A 205 0.40 16.62 -4.89
N PHE A 206 1.26 16.70 -3.87
CA PHE A 206 0.92 16.27 -2.52
C PHE A 206 -0.31 17.01 -2.01
N LEU A 207 -0.30 18.34 -2.03
CA LEU A 207 -1.42 19.16 -1.53
C LEU A 207 -2.73 18.84 -2.26
N PHE A 208 -2.67 18.69 -3.57
CA PHE A 208 -3.84 18.33 -4.39
C PHE A 208 -4.41 16.98 -3.96
N SER A 209 -3.56 16.00 -3.76
CA SER A 209 -3.99 14.64 -3.44
C SER A 209 -4.55 14.49 -2.03
N VAL A 210 -4.06 15.26 -1.07
CA VAL A 210 -4.64 15.31 0.29
C VAL A 210 -5.78 16.33 0.40
N GLN A 211 -6.15 16.99 -0.71
CA GLN A 211 -7.21 17.98 -0.78
C GLN A 211 -7.00 19.16 0.18
N MET A 212 -5.75 19.61 0.30
CA MET A 212 -5.37 20.75 1.13
C MET A 212 -4.67 21.84 0.33
N THR A 213 -4.75 23.06 0.82
CA THR A 213 -3.99 24.19 0.29
C THR A 213 -2.68 24.38 1.07
N LYS A 214 -1.76 25.16 0.48
CA LYS A 214 -0.51 25.53 1.14
C LYS A 214 -0.72 26.30 2.46
N LYS A 215 -1.85 27.00 2.61
CA LYS A 215 -2.16 27.76 3.83
C LYS A 215 -2.68 26.87 4.95
N GLU A 216 -3.38 25.81 4.59
CA GLU A 216 -4.02 24.89 5.53
C GLU A 216 -3.04 23.87 6.11
N PHE A 217 -2.07 23.38 5.32
CA PHE A 217 -1.13 22.36 5.79
C PHE A 217 0.04 22.98 6.58
N GLY A 218 0.31 22.49 7.77
CA GLY A 218 1.33 23.01 8.68
C GLY A 218 2.00 21.95 9.57
N VAL A 219 2.75 22.43 10.57
CA VAL A 219 3.43 21.56 11.54
C VAL A 219 2.43 20.95 12.50
N GLU A 220 1.34 21.63 12.76
CA GLU A 220 0.24 21.22 13.63
C GLU A 220 -0.41 19.93 13.10
N ASP A 221 -0.55 19.80 11.77
CA ASP A 221 -1.07 18.59 11.16
C ASP A 221 -0.17 17.38 11.44
N LEU A 222 1.15 17.56 11.47
CA LEU A 222 2.07 16.48 11.81
C LEU A 222 1.91 16.03 13.28
N ALA A 223 1.56 16.93 14.20
CA ALA A 223 1.23 16.56 15.57
C ALA A 223 -0.06 15.74 15.64
N MET A 224 -1.05 16.07 14.81
CA MET A 224 -2.29 15.28 14.70
C MET A 224 -2.04 13.89 14.10
N ILE A 225 -1.12 13.79 13.12
CA ILE A 225 -0.70 12.49 12.59
C ILE A 225 0.02 11.64 13.64
N GLU A 226 0.89 12.23 14.45
CA GLU A 226 1.50 11.51 15.58
C GLU A 226 0.46 10.97 16.57
N ARG A 227 -0.59 11.76 16.85
CA ARG A 227 -1.71 11.32 17.68
C ARG A 227 -2.42 10.11 17.07
N ALA A 228 -2.72 10.17 15.77
CA ALA A 228 -3.34 9.06 15.05
C ALA A 228 -2.46 7.78 15.08
N LEU A 229 -1.15 7.92 14.87
CA LEU A 229 -0.21 6.81 14.93
C LEU A 229 -0.05 6.24 16.35
N LYS A 230 -0.03 7.08 17.39
CA LYS A 230 -0.02 6.61 18.79
C LYS A 230 -1.27 5.78 19.11
N HIS A 231 -2.44 6.19 18.62
CA HIS A 231 -3.67 5.40 18.74
C HIS A 231 -3.52 4.03 18.05
N ARG A 232 -3.03 4.03 16.80
CA ARG A 232 -2.80 2.80 16.02
C ARG A 232 -1.85 1.82 16.71
N TYR A 233 -0.75 2.32 17.30
CA TYR A 233 0.22 1.47 18.00
C TYR A 233 -0.38 0.84 19.26
N LYS A 234 -1.21 1.56 20.01
CA LYS A 234 -1.90 1.03 21.19
C LYS A 234 -2.87 -0.09 20.82
N THR A 235 -3.59 0.04 19.70
CA THR A 235 -4.57 -0.96 19.25
C THR A 235 -3.95 -2.20 18.60
N GLN A 236 -2.67 -2.18 18.26
CA GLN A 236 -1.94 -3.35 17.75
C GLN A 236 -1.29 -4.20 18.85
N SER A 237 -1.19 -3.67 20.07
CA SER A 237 -0.54 -4.36 21.20
C SER A 237 -1.49 -5.31 21.95
N TYR A 238 -2.66 -5.55 21.41
CA TYR A 238 -3.66 -6.52 21.84
C TYR A 238 -3.98 -7.45 20.66
#